data_252b490ab3361342ed4683a296126238
#
_entry.id   252b490ab3361342ed4683a296126238
#
_cell.length_a   1.000
_cell.length_b   1.000
_cell.length_c   1.000
_cell.angle_alpha   90.00
_cell.angle_beta   90.00
_cell.angle_gamma   90.00
#
_symmetry.space_group_name_H-M   'P 1'
#
loop_
_entity.id
_entity.type
_entity.pdbx_description
1 polymer ?
#
loop_
_entity_poly.entity_id
_entity_poly.type
_entity_poly.pdbx_seq_one_letter_code
_entity_poly.pdbx_strand_id
1 'polypeptide(L)'
;MAGGTFTEAGKVRPGTYINFISSRNDSVSLGKTGTVLIPLIGHDYGPAKTFITVKATEPEGQKERLGYSVFEENDNMLLIREALKNAGEVIVYIPNQGEKAKATSEGLTVTAMYGGVLGNSIKVSVVTNPVEGFDVTVYLGVNVVSKHEGVSSIEQLTAVKDPWVKFSGTGELTATPSIVLSGGTTPDVTAKDITDFLDVSENVFWNTMAFPVDENTVDDSFDALCEAVSAKVKYLAEEVGKYRTAVVANFSANYEHVINVTNSVVVDGKALTAAQATAWVAGADASAGPGGSLTYKTYEGATSIVSEKNHAESVAAINKGEFFFSASEGGNIKVEYDINSLTDFSAPKDETYSKNRVMRVFNSFGNLIMSAFAPNKFDNNRSG
;
A
#
# COMPACT_ATOMS: atom_id res chain seq x y z
N MET A 1 37.05 24.74 -7.40
CA MET A 1 35.94 24.22 -8.21
C MET A 1 35.24 25.38 -8.89
N ALA A 2 34.95 25.29 -10.19
CA ALA A 2 34.16 26.30 -10.87
C ALA A 2 32.68 25.86 -10.77
N GLY A 3 31.85 26.70 -10.20
CA GLY A 3 30.39 26.49 -10.11
C GLY A 3 29.71 27.73 -10.70
N GLY A 4 28.47 27.61 -11.09
CA GLY A 4 27.64 28.70 -11.60
C GLY A 4 26.38 28.21 -12.29
N THR A 5 25.55 29.17 -12.72
CA THR A 5 24.32 28.91 -13.44
C THR A 5 24.62 28.53 -14.90
N PHE A 6 23.92 27.55 -15.43
CA PHE A 6 24.04 27.15 -16.84
C PHE A 6 23.10 28.02 -17.68
N THR A 7 23.61 29.12 -18.23
CA THR A 7 22.81 30.04 -19.07
C THR A 7 23.18 29.95 -20.56
N GLU A 8 24.33 29.38 -20.91
CA GLU A 8 24.76 29.23 -22.31
C GLU A 8 25.49 27.91 -22.54
N ALA A 9 25.29 27.31 -23.70
CA ALA A 9 26.06 26.16 -24.16
C ALA A 9 27.47 26.60 -24.55
N GLY A 10 28.51 25.96 -24.00
CA GLY A 10 29.91 26.25 -24.40
C GLY A 10 30.85 26.64 -23.26
N LYS A 11 30.53 26.34 -22.00
CA LYS A 11 31.46 26.55 -20.88
C LYS A 11 32.69 25.64 -20.98
N VAL A 12 33.85 26.23 -21.04
CA VAL A 12 35.14 25.55 -21.31
C VAL A 12 35.72 24.86 -20.06
N ARG A 13 35.27 25.22 -18.85
CA ARG A 13 35.80 24.64 -17.61
C ARG A 13 34.96 23.45 -17.17
N PRO A 14 35.56 22.29 -16.87
CA PRO A 14 34.85 21.19 -16.23
C PRO A 14 34.28 21.63 -14.86
N GLY A 15 33.01 21.41 -14.63
CA GLY A 15 32.33 21.78 -13.38
C GLY A 15 30.86 21.31 -13.38
N THR A 16 30.26 21.30 -12.20
CA THR A 16 28.81 21.00 -12.05
C THR A 16 28.05 22.33 -12.12
N TYR A 17 27.20 22.47 -13.12
CA TYR A 17 26.37 23.65 -13.33
C TYR A 17 24.90 23.26 -13.08
N ILE A 18 24.29 23.86 -12.07
CA ILE A 18 22.91 23.55 -11.67
C ILE A 18 22.06 24.81 -11.90
N ASN A 19 21.02 24.68 -12.73
CA ASN A 19 19.98 25.69 -12.88
C ASN A 19 18.72 25.27 -12.09
N PHE A 20 18.34 26.08 -11.14
CA PHE A 20 17.02 26.01 -10.54
C PHE A 20 16.08 26.89 -11.37
N ILE A 21 15.27 26.29 -12.22
CA ILE A 21 14.26 26.99 -12.99
C ILE A 21 12.94 26.83 -12.24
N SER A 22 12.40 27.94 -11.71
CA SER A 22 11.01 27.99 -11.26
C SER A 22 10.14 28.06 -12.51
N SER A 23 9.63 26.91 -12.99
CA SER A 23 8.53 26.95 -13.94
C SER A 23 7.24 27.20 -13.17
N ARG A 24 6.58 28.34 -13.42
CA ARG A 24 5.16 28.47 -13.16
C ARG A 24 4.48 27.46 -14.08
N ASN A 25 4.05 26.39 -13.51
CA ASN A 25 3.32 25.37 -14.25
C ASN A 25 1.91 25.88 -14.57
N ASP A 26 1.62 26.05 -15.82
CA ASP A 26 0.32 25.67 -16.34
C ASP A 26 0.11 24.21 -15.92
N SER A 27 -1.03 23.93 -15.32
CA SER A 27 -1.37 22.65 -14.72
C SER A 27 -1.40 21.54 -15.79
N VAL A 28 -0.24 21.03 -16.13
CA VAL A 28 -0.16 19.65 -16.61
C VAL A 28 -0.44 18.80 -15.37
N SER A 29 -1.54 18.11 -15.35
CA SER A 29 -1.81 17.09 -14.34
C SER A 29 -0.69 16.05 -14.47
N LEU A 30 0.38 16.26 -13.72
CA LEU A 30 1.37 15.23 -13.49
C LEU A 30 0.58 14.08 -12.86
N GLY A 31 0.60 12.91 -13.50
CA GLY A 31 -0.04 11.72 -12.96
C GLY A 31 0.38 11.54 -11.51
N LYS A 32 -0.50 10.97 -10.68
CA LYS A 32 -0.19 10.71 -9.27
C LYS A 32 1.17 10.03 -9.17
N THR A 33 2.01 10.53 -8.26
CA THR A 33 3.36 10.02 -8.01
C THR A 33 3.45 9.45 -6.60
N GLY A 34 4.54 8.75 -6.31
CA GLY A 34 4.79 8.16 -4.99
C GLY A 34 4.29 6.73 -4.87
N THR A 35 5.06 5.93 -4.17
CA THR A 35 4.81 4.50 -3.91
C THR A 35 4.58 4.30 -2.42
N VAL A 36 3.43 3.73 -2.07
CA VAL A 36 3.07 3.35 -0.69
C VAL A 36 3.22 1.85 -0.52
N LEU A 37 3.77 1.42 0.63
CA LEU A 37 3.81 0.02 1.03
C LEU A 37 2.81 -0.22 2.17
N ILE A 38 1.97 -1.26 2.06
CA ILE A 38 0.94 -1.59 3.06
C ILE A 38 0.91 -3.10 3.34
N PRO A 39 1.08 -3.56 4.58
CA PRO A 39 0.70 -4.91 4.96
C PRO A 39 -0.84 -4.98 5.06
N LEU A 40 -1.45 -5.89 4.32
CA LEU A 40 -2.90 -6.14 4.38
C LEU A 40 -3.21 -7.19 5.45
N ILE A 41 -3.54 -6.72 6.64
CA ILE A 41 -3.87 -7.56 7.79
C ILE A 41 -5.32 -8.01 7.69
N GLY A 42 -5.57 -9.31 7.82
CA GLY A 42 -6.91 -9.87 7.75
C GLY A 42 -7.55 -9.87 6.35
N HIS A 43 -6.76 -9.62 5.29
CA HIS A 43 -7.26 -9.70 3.93
C HIS A 43 -7.66 -11.14 3.59
N ASP A 44 -8.86 -11.32 3.09
CA ASP A 44 -9.55 -12.60 3.03
C ASP A 44 -9.38 -13.36 1.70
N TYR A 45 -8.49 -12.90 0.81
CA TYR A 45 -8.13 -13.57 -0.44
C TYR A 45 -6.84 -13.02 -1.05
N GLY A 46 -6.02 -13.87 -1.63
CA GLY A 46 -4.87 -13.44 -2.42
C GLY A 46 -3.60 -14.24 -2.17
N PRO A 47 -2.55 -14.01 -2.98
CA PRO A 47 -1.26 -14.66 -2.81
C PRO A 47 -0.53 -14.07 -1.59
N ALA A 48 -0.46 -14.84 -0.51
CA ALA A 48 0.30 -14.45 0.67
C ALA A 48 1.80 -14.44 0.41
N LYS A 49 2.53 -13.66 1.22
CA LYS A 49 4.00 -13.53 1.19
C LYS A 49 4.56 -13.09 -0.18
N THR A 50 3.75 -12.31 -0.90
CA THR A 50 4.08 -11.79 -2.23
C THR A 50 3.68 -10.33 -2.33
N PHE A 51 4.54 -9.49 -2.91
CA PHE A 51 4.20 -8.11 -3.20
C PHE A 51 3.29 -8.00 -4.43
N ILE A 52 2.22 -7.22 -4.30
CA ILE A 52 1.27 -6.93 -5.36
C ILE A 52 1.22 -5.43 -5.54
N THR A 53 1.47 -4.94 -6.76
CA THR A 53 1.42 -3.52 -7.07
C THR A 53 0.07 -3.15 -7.69
N VAL A 54 -0.64 -2.23 -7.05
CA VAL A 54 -1.88 -1.62 -7.55
C VAL A 54 -1.56 -0.20 -8.00
N LYS A 55 -1.79 0.11 -9.28
CA LYS A 55 -1.50 1.42 -9.86
C LYS A 55 -2.75 2.30 -9.89
N ALA A 56 -2.59 3.59 -9.59
CA ALA A 56 -3.68 4.56 -9.69
C ALA A 56 -4.24 4.71 -11.11
N THR A 57 -3.42 4.43 -12.15
CA THR A 57 -3.83 4.44 -13.57
C THR A 57 -4.61 3.20 -13.98
N GLU A 58 -4.47 2.09 -13.24
CA GLU A 58 -5.09 0.80 -13.53
C GLU A 58 -5.46 0.10 -12.21
N PRO A 59 -6.36 0.67 -11.40
CA PRO A 59 -6.65 0.17 -10.06
C PRO A 59 -7.28 -1.22 -10.05
N GLU A 60 -8.01 -1.60 -11.11
CA GLU A 60 -8.64 -2.92 -11.26
C GLU A 60 -7.67 -4.01 -11.76
N GLY A 61 -6.45 -3.66 -12.17
CA GLY A 61 -5.49 -4.61 -12.75
C GLY A 61 -5.08 -5.76 -11.83
N GLN A 62 -5.41 -5.70 -10.54
CA GLN A 62 -5.12 -6.74 -9.56
C GLN A 62 -6.38 -7.36 -8.92
N LYS A 63 -7.59 -7.07 -9.46
CA LYS A 63 -8.86 -7.56 -8.91
C LYS A 63 -8.87 -9.09 -8.74
N GLU A 64 -8.40 -9.84 -9.71
CA GLU A 64 -8.35 -11.30 -9.68
C GLU A 64 -7.41 -11.84 -8.59
N ARG A 65 -6.38 -11.07 -8.22
CA ARG A 65 -5.42 -11.44 -7.19
C ARG A 65 -5.85 -11.01 -5.79
N LEU A 66 -6.58 -9.90 -5.68
CA LEU A 66 -7.03 -9.35 -4.40
C LEU A 66 -8.49 -9.70 -4.07
N GLY A 67 -9.21 -10.30 -5.02
CA GLY A 67 -10.58 -10.79 -4.81
C GLY A 67 -11.66 -9.74 -5.01
N TYR A 68 -11.33 -8.46 -4.95
CA TYR A 68 -12.28 -7.34 -4.94
C TYR A 68 -11.91 -6.24 -5.91
N SER A 69 -12.93 -5.50 -6.36
CA SER A 69 -12.73 -4.23 -7.05
C SER A 69 -12.29 -3.15 -6.05
N VAL A 70 -11.34 -2.31 -6.47
CA VAL A 70 -10.94 -1.14 -5.67
C VAL A 70 -12.11 -0.16 -5.50
N PHE A 71 -13.06 -0.14 -6.44
CA PHE A 71 -14.22 0.75 -6.42
C PHE A 71 -15.40 0.20 -5.60
N GLU A 72 -15.39 -1.07 -5.21
CA GLU A 72 -16.41 -1.60 -4.31
C GLU A 72 -16.23 -1.06 -2.89
N GLU A 73 -17.34 -0.75 -2.21
CA GLU A 73 -17.35 -0.40 -0.79
C GLU A 73 -17.09 -1.66 0.05
N ASN A 74 -15.85 -2.12 0.03
CA ASN A 74 -15.40 -3.29 0.77
C ASN A 74 -14.25 -2.90 1.69
N ASP A 75 -14.28 -3.41 2.91
CA ASP A 75 -13.28 -3.12 3.95
C ASP A 75 -11.90 -3.66 3.58
N ASN A 76 -11.83 -4.79 2.88
CA ASN A 76 -10.59 -5.37 2.39
C ASN A 76 -9.83 -4.44 1.42
N MET A 77 -10.54 -3.55 0.70
CA MET A 77 -9.94 -2.61 -0.25
C MET A 77 -9.80 -1.19 0.32
N LEU A 78 -10.29 -0.93 1.54
CA LEU A 78 -10.31 0.39 2.15
C LEU A 78 -8.92 1.05 2.17
N LEU A 79 -7.91 0.36 2.69
CA LEU A 79 -6.55 0.90 2.81
C LEU A 79 -5.95 1.25 1.44
N ILE A 80 -6.20 0.40 0.44
CA ILE A 80 -5.73 0.62 -0.93
C ILE A 80 -6.42 1.85 -1.52
N ARG A 81 -7.76 1.98 -1.37
CA ARG A 81 -8.52 3.15 -1.85
C ARG A 81 -8.02 4.44 -1.21
N GLU A 82 -7.87 4.45 0.11
CA GLU A 82 -7.42 5.64 0.85
C GLU A 82 -6.01 6.06 0.41
N ALA A 83 -5.09 5.14 0.25
CA ALA A 83 -3.74 5.44 -0.25
C ALA A 83 -3.76 5.95 -1.69
N LEU A 84 -4.55 5.32 -2.57
CA LEU A 84 -4.66 5.72 -3.99
C LEU A 84 -5.37 7.06 -4.22
N LYS A 85 -6.04 7.65 -3.21
CA LYS A 85 -6.52 9.05 -3.31
C LYS A 85 -5.39 10.00 -3.64
N ASN A 86 -4.16 9.71 -3.18
CA ASN A 86 -2.99 10.56 -3.37
C ASN A 86 -1.85 9.87 -4.14
N ALA A 87 -1.51 8.63 -3.78
CA ALA A 87 -0.36 7.91 -4.33
C ALA A 87 -0.54 7.48 -5.80
N GLY A 88 0.58 7.37 -6.52
CA GLY A 88 0.62 6.82 -7.89
C GLY A 88 0.48 5.31 -7.92
N GLU A 89 1.03 4.64 -6.92
CA GLU A 89 0.91 3.19 -6.76
C GLU A 89 0.97 2.77 -5.29
N VAL A 90 0.35 1.65 -5.01
CA VAL A 90 0.34 1.00 -3.71
C VAL A 90 0.87 -0.42 -3.87
N ILE A 91 1.92 -0.74 -3.14
CA ILE A 91 2.44 -2.10 -3.03
C ILE A 91 1.83 -2.72 -1.77
N VAL A 92 1.11 -3.80 -1.93
CA VAL A 92 0.49 -4.51 -0.81
C VAL A 92 1.16 -5.85 -0.59
N TYR A 93 1.11 -6.32 0.66
CA TYR A 93 1.64 -7.60 1.08
C TYR A 93 0.67 -8.27 2.05
N ILE A 94 0.25 -9.49 1.74
CA ILE A 94 -0.60 -10.30 2.63
C ILE A 94 0.33 -11.14 3.51
N PRO A 95 0.40 -10.89 4.84
CA PRO A 95 1.47 -11.44 5.67
C PRO A 95 1.39 -12.96 5.86
N ASN A 96 0.19 -13.53 5.90
CA ASN A 96 -0.01 -14.94 6.17
C ASN A 96 -0.85 -15.65 5.10
N GLN A 97 -0.84 -17.00 5.13
CA GLN A 97 -1.53 -17.83 4.16
C GLN A 97 -2.77 -18.47 4.79
N GLY A 98 -3.94 -18.21 4.21
CA GLY A 98 -5.18 -18.93 4.52
C GLY A 98 -5.29 -20.26 3.77
N GLU A 99 -6.18 -21.12 4.26
CA GLU A 99 -6.54 -22.35 3.54
C GLU A 99 -7.34 -22.01 2.28
N LYS A 100 -7.16 -22.83 1.25
CA LYS A 100 -7.88 -22.67 -0.02
C LYS A 100 -9.22 -23.39 0.06
N ALA A 101 -10.29 -22.72 -0.31
CA ALA A 101 -11.57 -23.36 -0.51
C ALA A 101 -11.51 -24.38 -1.64
N LYS A 102 -12.16 -25.52 -1.48
CA LYS A 102 -12.22 -26.60 -2.47
C LYS A 102 -13.54 -27.34 -2.44
N ALA A 103 -13.88 -27.96 -3.54
CA ALA A 103 -15.00 -28.91 -3.64
C ALA A 103 -14.68 -29.98 -4.68
N THR A 104 -15.23 -31.17 -4.48
CA THR A 104 -15.12 -32.29 -5.42
C THR A 104 -16.52 -32.77 -5.79
N SER A 105 -16.76 -32.96 -7.08
CA SER A 105 -18.02 -33.50 -7.60
C SER A 105 -17.73 -34.34 -8.84
N GLU A 106 -18.24 -35.55 -8.90
CA GLU A 106 -18.16 -36.47 -10.06
C GLU A 106 -16.74 -36.58 -10.67
N GLY A 107 -15.70 -36.71 -9.82
CA GLY A 107 -14.30 -36.80 -10.26
C GLY A 107 -13.60 -35.47 -10.56
N LEU A 108 -14.35 -34.37 -10.70
CA LEU A 108 -13.81 -33.03 -10.83
C LEU A 108 -13.58 -32.40 -9.44
N THR A 109 -12.35 -31.98 -9.16
CA THR A 109 -12.00 -31.17 -8.00
C THR A 109 -11.71 -29.74 -8.43
N VAL A 110 -12.39 -28.80 -7.82
CA VAL A 110 -12.20 -27.35 -8.01
C VAL A 110 -11.58 -26.78 -6.73
N THR A 111 -10.48 -26.09 -6.85
CA THR A 111 -9.78 -25.45 -5.73
C THR A 111 -9.62 -23.96 -6.01
N ALA A 112 -9.92 -23.09 -5.06
CA ALA A 112 -9.68 -21.65 -5.19
C ALA A 112 -8.22 -21.35 -5.50
N MET A 113 -7.96 -20.33 -6.33
CA MET A 113 -6.59 -19.97 -6.72
C MET A 113 -5.75 -19.57 -5.51
N TYR A 114 -6.34 -18.81 -4.58
CA TYR A 114 -5.69 -18.34 -3.36
C TYR A 114 -6.46 -18.78 -2.11
N GLY A 115 -5.79 -18.77 -0.96
CA GLY A 115 -6.39 -19.00 0.34
C GLY A 115 -7.19 -17.78 0.81
N GLY A 116 -8.13 -18.03 1.71
CA GLY A 116 -8.97 -16.99 2.30
C GLY A 116 -10.45 -17.34 2.30
N VAL A 117 -11.21 -16.69 3.17
CA VAL A 117 -12.65 -16.93 3.34
C VAL A 117 -13.44 -16.59 2.07
N LEU A 118 -12.99 -15.61 1.28
CA LEU A 118 -13.64 -15.25 0.01
C LEU A 118 -13.77 -16.46 -0.93
N GLY A 119 -12.81 -17.38 -0.90
CA GLY A 119 -12.84 -18.61 -1.69
C GLY A 119 -14.11 -19.44 -1.50
N ASN A 120 -14.75 -19.36 -0.33
CA ASN A 120 -16.01 -20.05 -0.04
C ASN A 120 -17.22 -19.47 -0.80
N SER A 121 -17.07 -18.26 -1.34
CA SER A 121 -18.09 -17.63 -2.21
C SER A 121 -17.94 -18.01 -3.68
N ILE A 122 -16.91 -18.80 -4.02
CA ILE A 122 -16.71 -19.28 -5.39
C ILE A 122 -17.64 -20.47 -5.64
N LYS A 123 -18.32 -20.44 -6.77
CA LYS A 123 -19.19 -21.49 -7.26
C LYS A 123 -18.86 -21.78 -8.72
N VAL A 124 -18.88 -23.05 -9.10
CA VAL A 124 -18.71 -23.49 -10.49
C VAL A 124 -19.96 -24.22 -10.97
N SER A 125 -20.43 -23.90 -12.16
CA SER A 125 -21.46 -24.66 -12.85
C SER A 125 -20.91 -25.33 -14.10
N VAL A 126 -21.31 -26.56 -14.34
CA VAL A 126 -21.02 -27.33 -15.55
C VAL A 126 -22.36 -27.63 -16.22
N VAL A 127 -22.59 -27.07 -17.39
CA VAL A 127 -23.85 -27.19 -18.13
C VAL A 127 -23.56 -27.72 -19.53
N THR A 128 -24.40 -28.63 -20.01
CA THR A 128 -24.25 -29.16 -21.38
C THR A 128 -24.31 -28.02 -22.41
N ASN A 129 -23.30 -27.94 -23.25
CA ASN A 129 -23.29 -26.99 -24.36
C ASN A 129 -24.14 -27.56 -25.53
N PRO A 130 -25.04 -26.76 -26.12
CA PRO A 130 -25.91 -27.26 -27.21
C PRO A 130 -25.19 -27.62 -28.49
N VAL A 131 -23.93 -27.19 -28.65
CA VAL A 131 -23.13 -27.48 -29.84
C VAL A 131 -22.19 -28.65 -29.60
N GLU A 132 -21.34 -28.57 -28.56
CA GLU A 132 -20.38 -29.62 -28.22
C GLU A 132 -19.91 -29.48 -26.75
N GLY A 133 -19.81 -30.61 -26.02
CA GLY A 133 -19.24 -30.67 -24.69
C GLY A 133 -20.05 -29.93 -23.62
N PHE A 134 -19.34 -29.20 -22.74
CA PHE A 134 -19.91 -28.50 -21.61
C PHE A 134 -19.40 -27.05 -21.52
N ASP A 135 -20.25 -26.18 -21.02
CA ASP A 135 -19.88 -24.83 -20.58
C ASP A 135 -19.58 -24.86 -19.09
N VAL A 136 -18.37 -24.47 -18.71
CA VAL A 136 -17.94 -24.37 -17.31
C VAL A 136 -17.88 -22.90 -16.95
N THR A 137 -18.72 -22.47 -16.01
CA THR A 137 -18.81 -21.06 -15.58
C THR A 137 -18.41 -20.94 -14.13
N VAL A 138 -17.48 -20.05 -13.85
CA VAL A 138 -17.02 -19.70 -12.48
C VAL A 138 -17.71 -18.44 -12.02
N TYR A 139 -18.27 -18.49 -10.84
CA TYR A 139 -18.96 -17.37 -10.18
C TYR A 139 -18.23 -16.99 -8.89
N LEU A 140 -18.17 -15.70 -8.62
CA LEU A 140 -17.89 -15.15 -7.30
C LEU A 140 -19.19 -14.54 -6.76
N GLY A 141 -19.78 -15.21 -5.77
CA GLY A 141 -21.14 -14.90 -5.32
C GLY A 141 -22.16 -15.12 -6.45
N VAL A 142 -22.73 -14.03 -6.94
CA VAL A 142 -23.71 -14.04 -8.07
C VAL A 142 -23.09 -13.62 -9.41
N ASN A 143 -21.88 -13.08 -9.40
CA ASN A 143 -21.23 -12.53 -10.58
C ASN A 143 -20.43 -13.60 -11.32
N VAL A 144 -20.58 -13.67 -12.66
CA VAL A 144 -19.71 -14.48 -13.50
C VAL A 144 -18.33 -13.84 -13.55
N VAL A 145 -17.29 -14.60 -13.20
CA VAL A 145 -15.90 -14.11 -13.20
C VAL A 145 -15.03 -14.78 -14.26
N SER A 146 -15.40 -15.99 -14.70
CA SER A 146 -14.82 -16.61 -15.88
C SER A 146 -15.76 -17.63 -16.51
N LYS A 147 -15.55 -17.96 -17.79
CA LYS A 147 -16.33 -18.95 -18.54
C LYS A 147 -15.43 -19.70 -19.52
N HIS A 148 -15.59 -21.01 -19.59
CA HIS A 148 -14.90 -21.91 -20.51
C HIS A 148 -15.95 -22.71 -21.28
N GLU A 149 -16.02 -22.55 -22.60
CA GLU A 149 -17.04 -23.13 -23.48
C GLU A 149 -16.51 -24.36 -24.23
N GLY A 150 -17.38 -25.32 -24.51
CA GLY A 150 -17.07 -26.49 -25.34
C GLY A 150 -16.05 -27.44 -24.71
N VAL A 151 -15.99 -27.54 -23.39
CA VAL A 151 -15.06 -28.44 -22.68
C VAL A 151 -15.56 -29.86 -22.77
N SER A 152 -14.77 -30.79 -23.29
CA SER A 152 -15.20 -32.18 -23.55
C SER A 152 -14.81 -33.16 -22.41
N SER A 153 -13.80 -32.83 -21.59
CA SER A 153 -13.32 -33.73 -20.53
C SER A 153 -12.70 -32.98 -19.34
N ILE A 154 -12.55 -33.66 -18.19
CA ILE A 154 -11.86 -33.11 -17.02
C ILE A 154 -10.39 -32.82 -17.34
N GLU A 155 -9.72 -33.68 -18.15
CA GLU A 155 -8.33 -33.47 -18.57
C GLU A 155 -8.16 -32.18 -19.34
N GLN A 156 -9.07 -31.88 -20.29
CA GLN A 156 -9.06 -30.61 -21.01
C GLN A 156 -9.23 -29.42 -20.06
N LEU A 157 -10.16 -29.53 -19.09
CA LEU A 157 -10.39 -28.49 -18.10
C LEU A 157 -9.18 -28.28 -17.18
N THR A 158 -8.44 -29.35 -16.83
CA THR A 158 -7.21 -29.22 -16.00
C THR A 158 -6.09 -28.46 -16.70
N ALA A 159 -6.08 -28.41 -18.02
CA ALA A 159 -5.11 -27.64 -18.80
C ALA A 159 -5.47 -26.13 -18.91
N VAL A 160 -6.70 -25.76 -18.56
CA VAL A 160 -7.16 -24.37 -18.59
C VAL A 160 -6.51 -23.58 -17.46
N LYS A 161 -6.02 -22.39 -17.78
CA LYS A 161 -5.55 -21.41 -16.78
C LYS A 161 -6.70 -20.47 -16.45
N ASP A 162 -7.30 -20.68 -15.29
CA ASP A 162 -8.33 -19.80 -14.76
C ASP A 162 -7.74 -18.93 -13.64
N PRO A 163 -8.04 -17.62 -13.59
CA PRO A 163 -7.47 -16.74 -12.54
C PRO A 163 -8.06 -16.96 -11.14
N TRP A 164 -9.24 -17.58 -11.04
CA TRP A 164 -9.97 -17.75 -9.79
C TRP A 164 -9.88 -19.14 -9.19
N VAL A 165 -9.77 -20.16 -10.07
CA VAL A 165 -9.78 -21.55 -9.64
C VAL A 165 -8.73 -22.39 -10.37
N LYS A 166 -8.34 -23.48 -9.72
CA LYS A 166 -7.57 -24.55 -10.33
C LYS A 166 -8.46 -25.80 -10.41
N PHE A 167 -8.60 -26.32 -11.61
CA PHE A 167 -9.26 -27.58 -11.86
C PHE A 167 -8.29 -28.76 -11.76
N SER A 168 -8.75 -29.89 -11.21
CA SER A 168 -8.00 -31.13 -11.15
C SER A 168 -8.95 -32.32 -11.09
N GLY A 169 -8.46 -33.48 -11.47
CA GLY A 169 -9.27 -34.71 -11.50
C GLY A 169 -9.07 -35.49 -12.78
N THR A 170 -9.80 -36.57 -12.94
CA THR A 170 -9.77 -37.46 -14.11
C THR A 170 -11.15 -38.03 -14.35
N GLY A 171 -11.45 -38.39 -15.60
CA GLY A 171 -12.70 -39.00 -16.00
C GLY A 171 -13.58 -38.10 -16.86
N GLU A 172 -14.80 -38.55 -17.09
CA GLU A 172 -15.77 -37.81 -17.91
C GLU A 172 -16.31 -36.60 -17.17
N LEU A 173 -16.45 -35.49 -17.86
CA LEU A 173 -17.10 -34.30 -17.31
C LEU A 173 -18.61 -34.51 -17.32
N THR A 174 -19.25 -34.22 -16.18
CA THR A 174 -20.70 -34.44 -15.99
C THR A 174 -21.39 -33.12 -15.73
N ALA A 175 -22.59 -32.93 -16.28
CA ALA A 175 -23.39 -31.75 -16.00
C ALA A 175 -23.68 -31.63 -14.49
N THR A 176 -23.16 -30.58 -13.87
CA THR A 176 -23.32 -30.30 -12.44
C THR A 176 -23.68 -28.82 -12.29
N PRO A 177 -24.93 -28.49 -11.94
CA PRO A 177 -25.39 -27.10 -11.99
C PRO A 177 -24.76 -26.21 -10.90
N SER A 178 -24.23 -26.82 -9.83
CA SER A 178 -23.61 -26.03 -8.74
C SER A 178 -22.59 -26.85 -7.95
N ILE A 179 -21.33 -26.46 -8.04
CA ILE A 179 -20.22 -26.93 -7.21
C ILE A 179 -19.79 -25.73 -6.35
N VAL A 180 -20.17 -25.70 -5.08
CA VAL A 180 -19.85 -24.61 -4.15
C VAL A 180 -18.59 -24.97 -3.39
N LEU A 181 -17.58 -24.11 -3.44
CA LEU A 181 -16.32 -24.31 -2.72
C LEU A 181 -16.52 -24.02 -1.22
N SER A 182 -15.74 -24.70 -0.38
CA SER A 182 -15.78 -24.55 1.08
C SER A 182 -14.42 -24.87 1.71
N GLY A 183 -14.25 -24.53 2.99
CA GLY A 183 -13.03 -24.79 3.76
C GLY A 183 -11.93 -23.73 3.57
N GLY A 184 -12.22 -22.64 2.89
CA GLY A 184 -11.32 -21.48 2.87
C GLY A 184 -11.31 -20.77 4.23
N THR A 185 -10.14 -20.40 4.72
CA THR A 185 -9.94 -19.71 6.01
C THR A 185 -9.02 -18.52 5.86
N THR A 186 -9.20 -17.48 6.68
CA THR A 186 -8.29 -16.36 6.83
C THR A 186 -7.78 -16.37 8.27
N PRO A 187 -6.55 -16.81 8.52
CA PRO A 187 -6.00 -16.85 9.86
C PRO A 187 -5.65 -15.44 10.35
N ASP A 188 -5.63 -15.26 11.67
CA ASP A 188 -5.15 -14.04 12.29
C ASP A 188 -3.65 -13.83 12.00
N VAL A 189 -3.26 -12.57 11.86
CA VAL A 189 -1.87 -12.19 11.62
C VAL A 189 -1.12 -12.15 12.95
N THR A 190 0.01 -12.84 13.02
CA THR A 190 0.87 -12.87 14.20
C THR A 190 1.95 -11.77 14.15
N ALA A 191 2.53 -11.45 15.31
CA ALA A 191 3.68 -10.55 15.38
C ALA A 191 4.86 -11.03 14.50
N LYS A 192 5.03 -12.36 14.40
CA LYS A 192 6.05 -12.95 13.52
C LYS A 192 5.77 -12.66 12.03
N ASP A 193 4.54 -12.74 11.59
CA ASP A 193 4.18 -12.45 10.19
C ASP A 193 4.49 -10.99 9.82
N ILE A 194 4.32 -10.08 10.78
CA ILE A 194 4.66 -8.66 10.60
C ILE A 194 6.18 -8.46 10.58
N THR A 195 6.94 -9.13 11.47
CA THR A 195 8.40 -9.03 11.44
C THR A 195 8.98 -9.63 10.14
N ASP A 196 8.45 -10.76 9.68
CA ASP A 196 8.81 -11.35 8.39
C ASP A 196 8.50 -10.39 7.22
N PHE A 197 7.38 -9.66 7.27
CA PHE A 197 7.06 -8.61 6.30
C PHE A 197 8.08 -7.46 6.33
N LEU A 198 8.45 -6.97 7.52
CA LEU A 198 9.44 -5.89 7.67
C LEU A 198 10.79 -6.32 7.08
N ASP A 199 11.20 -7.57 7.27
CA ASP A 199 12.46 -8.09 6.71
C ASP A 199 12.45 -8.05 5.18
N VAL A 200 11.38 -8.54 4.54
CA VAL A 200 11.29 -8.56 3.07
C VAL A 200 10.97 -7.19 2.46
N SER A 201 10.48 -6.22 3.23
CA SER A 201 10.13 -4.87 2.77
C SER A 201 11.32 -4.11 2.16
N GLU A 202 12.53 -4.48 2.52
CA GLU A 202 13.76 -3.92 1.97
C GLU A 202 14.00 -4.27 0.49
N ASN A 203 13.40 -5.35 0.01
CA ASN A 203 13.61 -5.87 -1.35
C ASN A 203 12.78 -5.13 -2.41
N VAL A 204 11.88 -4.26 -2.01
CA VAL A 204 11.04 -3.46 -2.93
C VAL A 204 11.25 -1.97 -2.71
N PHE A 205 11.03 -1.19 -3.77
CA PHE A 205 11.08 0.26 -3.66
C PHE A 205 9.75 0.79 -3.14
N TRP A 206 9.78 1.67 -2.15
CA TRP A 206 8.64 2.43 -1.65
C TRP A 206 9.11 3.76 -1.07
N ASN A 207 8.25 4.75 -1.02
CA ASN A 207 8.52 6.04 -0.39
C ASN A 207 8.07 6.04 1.07
N THR A 208 6.82 5.66 1.30
CA THR A 208 6.19 5.72 2.62
C THR A 208 5.43 4.42 2.89
N MET A 209 5.63 3.85 4.07
CA MET A 209 4.88 2.69 4.56
C MET A 209 3.68 3.16 5.37
N ALA A 210 2.48 2.69 5.07
CA ALA A 210 1.37 2.72 6.00
C ALA A 210 1.41 1.47 6.87
N PHE A 211 1.36 1.64 8.18
CA PHE A 211 1.28 0.55 9.14
C PHE A 211 -0.07 0.59 9.87
N PRO A 212 -1.12 -0.04 9.27
CA PRO A 212 -2.50 0.07 9.73
C PRO A 212 -2.80 -0.90 10.88
N VAL A 213 -1.93 -0.91 11.90
CA VAL A 213 -2.04 -1.75 13.10
C VAL A 213 -2.43 -0.89 14.29
N ASP A 214 -3.31 -1.40 15.12
CA ASP A 214 -3.68 -0.87 16.42
C ASP A 214 -3.80 -2.01 17.45
N GLU A 215 -4.10 -1.65 18.70
CA GLU A 215 -4.24 -2.62 19.78
C GLU A 215 -5.30 -3.70 19.56
N ASN A 216 -6.27 -3.46 18.65
CA ASN A 216 -7.32 -4.42 18.32
C ASN A 216 -6.96 -5.32 17.13
N THR A 217 -5.91 -4.97 16.40
CA THR A 217 -5.50 -5.66 15.16
C THR A 217 -4.53 -6.81 15.43
N VAL A 218 -3.68 -6.65 16.43
CA VAL A 218 -2.68 -7.64 16.86
C VAL A 218 -2.62 -7.61 18.38
N ASP A 219 -2.71 -8.78 19.02
CA ASP A 219 -2.64 -8.92 20.48
C ASP A 219 -1.51 -8.09 21.12
N ASP A 220 -1.35 -8.08 22.44
CA ASP A 220 -0.45 -7.32 23.31
C ASP A 220 0.95 -6.90 22.77
N SER A 221 1.18 -7.03 21.46
CA SER A 221 2.45 -6.73 20.78
C SER A 221 2.46 -5.41 20.00
N PHE A 222 1.41 -4.58 20.10
CA PHE A 222 1.29 -3.35 19.32
C PHE A 222 2.51 -2.42 19.45
N ASP A 223 2.91 -2.08 20.68
CA ASP A 223 4.06 -1.20 20.92
C ASP A 223 5.36 -1.80 20.36
N ALA A 224 5.60 -3.09 20.59
CA ALA A 224 6.78 -3.79 20.07
C ALA A 224 6.83 -3.81 18.53
N LEU A 225 5.68 -3.92 17.87
CA LEU A 225 5.60 -3.87 16.42
C LEU A 225 5.84 -2.46 15.88
N CYS A 226 5.33 -1.43 16.53
CA CYS A 226 5.62 -0.04 16.18
C CYS A 226 7.11 0.32 16.41
N GLU A 227 7.72 -0.21 17.48
CA GLU A 227 9.17 -0.12 17.69
C GLU A 227 9.95 -0.82 16.56
N ALA A 228 9.51 -2.02 16.14
CA ALA A 228 10.14 -2.75 15.05
C ALA A 228 10.04 -1.99 13.71
N VAL A 229 8.90 -1.36 13.40
CA VAL A 229 8.73 -0.48 12.23
C VAL A 229 9.70 0.71 12.31
N SER A 230 9.77 1.36 13.46
CA SER A 230 10.68 2.50 13.70
C SER A 230 12.15 2.08 13.54
N ALA A 231 12.52 0.95 14.12
CA ALA A 231 13.86 0.38 13.98
C ALA A 231 14.19 0.03 12.53
N LYS A 232 13.20 -0.49 11.77
CA LYS A 232 13.40 -0.82 10.35
C LYS A 232 13.66 0.42 9.49
N VAL A 233 12.86 1.49 9.62
CA VAL A 233 13.11 2.73 8.85
C VAL A 233 14.41 3.40 9.28
N LYS A 234 14.77 3.33 10.57
CA LYS A 234 16.05 3.81 11.08
C LYS A 234 17.22 3.04 10.47
N TYR A 235 17.17 1.72 10.50
CA TYR A 235 18.17 0.85 9.87
C TYR A 235 18.33 1.15 8.37
N LEU A 236 17.19 1.30 7.65
CA LEU A 236 17.23 1.62 6.22
C LEU A 236 17.90 2.97 5.94
N ALA A 237 17.65 3.98 6.77
CA ALA A 237 18.24 5.31 6.59
C ALA A 237 19.71 5.36 7.00
N GLU A 238 20.07 4.84 8.18
CA GLU A 238 21.38 5.02 8.80
C GLU A 238 22.41 3.98 8.32
N GLU A 239 21.99 2.72 8.09
CA GLU A 239 22.93 1.65 7.72
C GLU A 239 22.91 1.34 6.21
N VAL A 240 21.71 1.39 5.58
CA VAL A 240 21.55 1.01 4.17
C VAL A 240 21.60 2.22 3.23
N GLY A 241 21.31 3.42 3.74
CA GLY A 241 21.22 4.65 2.94
C GLY A 241 19.95 4.76 2.10
N LYS A 242 18.90 3.98 2.43
CA LYS A 242 17.57 4.05 1.81
C LYS A 242 16.64 4.88 2.69
N TYR A 243 16.42 6.13 2.33
CA TYR A 243 15.56 7.04 3.09
C TYR A 243 14.09 6.75 2.82
N ARG A 244 13.38 6.30 3.85
CA ARG A 244 11.97 5.88 3.83
C ARG A 244 11.25 6.47 5.02
N THR A 245 9.92 6.66 4.90
CA THR A 245 9.06 7.13 5.97
C THR A 245 8.05 6.05 6.35
N ALA A 246 7.73 5.89 7.63
CA ALA A 246 6.63 5.06 8.08
C ALA A 246 5.54 5.93 8.73
N VAL A 247 4.29 5.52 8.57
CA VAL A 247 3.12 6.14 9.21
C VAL A 247 2.50 5.10 10.13
N VAL A 248 2.50 5.40 11.41
CA VAL A 248 1.91 4.57 12.47
C VAL A 248 0.77 5.31 13.15
N ALA A 249 -0.06 4.62 13.92
CA ALA A 249 -1.15 5.23 14.66
C ALA A 249 -0.88 5.17 16.16
N ASN A 250 -1.12 6.27 16.88
CA ASN A 250 -1.09 6.35 18.34
C ASN A 250 0.22 5.85 19.00
N PHE A 251 1.35 5.97 18.29
CA PHE A 251 2.66 5.56 18.78
C PHE A 251 3.70 6.66 18.55
N SER A 252 4.33 7.13 19.65
CA SER A 252 5.37 8.16 19.61
C SER A 252 6.75 7.53 19.49
N ALA A 253 7.26 7.41 18.27
CA ALA A 253 8.57 6.84 17.99
C ALA A 253 9.74 7.75 18.34
N ASN A 254 9.50 9.05 18.52
CA ASN A 254 10.54 10.08 18.66
C ASN A 254 11.62 9.99 17.55
N TYR A 255 11.18 9.84 16.31
CA TYR A 255 12.07 9.68 15.15
C TYR A 255 11.53 10.40 13.92
N GLU A 256 12.42 11.09 13.19
CA GLU A 256 12.07 12.00 12.08
C GLU A 256 11.51 11.30 10.83
N HIS A 257 11.66 9.99 10.71
CA HIS A 257 11.08 9.20 9.61
C HIS A 257 9.82 8.43 10.02
N VAL A 258 9.23 8.77 11.17
CA VAL A 258 7.97 8.16 11.62
C VAL A 258 6.93 9.23 11.87
N ILE A 259 5.79 9.13 11.18
CA ILE A 259 4.61 9.99 11.35
C ILE A 259 3.62 9.28 12.27
N ASN A 260 3.22 9.94 13.37
CA ASN A 260 2.28 9.41 14.36
C ASN A 260 0.88 10.01 14.16
N VAL A 261 -0.05 9.26 13.58
CA VAL A 261 -1.44 9.66 13.37
C VAL A 261 -2.27 9.39 14.63
N THR A 262 -2.91 10.42 15.22
CA THR A 262 -3.59 10.28 16.52
C THR A 262 -5.10 10.54 16.53
N ASN A 263 -5.69 10.85 15.38
CA ASN A 263 -7.13 10.84 15.18
C ASN A 263 -7.48 10.38 13.77
N SER A 264 -8.76 10.34 13.46
CA SER A 264 -9.23 9.88 12.16
C SER A 264 -10.46 10.65 11.68
N VAL A 265 -11.02 10.21 10.59
CA VAL A 265 -12.10 10.91 9.87
C VAL A 265 -13.25 9.94 9.58
N VAL A 266 -14.42 10.51 9.27
CA VAL A 266 -15.56 9.80 8.68
C VAL A 266 -15.52 10.02 7.17
N VAL A 267 -15.41 8.93 6.41
CA VAL A 267 -15.41 8.92 4.94
C VAL A 267 -16.57 8.06 4.46
N ASP A 268 -17.39 8.58 3.55
CA ASP A 268 -18.55 7.87 2.98
C ASP A 268 -19.49 7.30 4.06
N GLY A 269 -19.65 8.04 5.17
CA GLY A 269 -20.48 7.63 6.31
C GLY A 269 -19.85 6.60 7.26
N LYS A 270 -18.63 6.13 6.97
CA LYS A 270 -17.88 5.19 7.80
C LYS A 270 -16.80 5.92 8.61
N ALA A 271 -16.81 5.72 9.91
CA ALA A 271 -15.73 6.18 10.79
C ALA A 271 -14.49 5.27 10.59
N LEU A 272 -13.37 5.86 10.20
CA LEU A 272 -12.09 5.16 10.15
C LEU A 272 -11.43 5.14 11.53
N THR A 273 -10.58 4.14 11.79
CA THR A 273 -9.64 4.22 12.92
C THR A 273 -8.42 5.06 12.55
N ALA A 274 -7.65 5.53 13.54
CA ALA A 274 -6.37 6.19 13.29
C ALA A 274 -5.41 5.29 12.49
N ALA A 275 -5.43 3.97 12.78
CA ALA A 275 -4.67 2.97 12.04
C ALA A 275 -5.08 2.91 10.56
N GLN A 276 -6.36 2.91 10.26
CA GLN A 276 -6.86 2.94 8.86
C GLN A 276 -6.52 4.25 8.15
N ALA A 277 -6.54 5.39 8.86
CA ALA A 277 -6.17 6.70 8.31
C ALA A 277 -4.69 6.79 7.92
N THR A 278 -3.81 5.93 8.47
CA THR A 278 -2.38 5.87 8.08
C THR A 278 -2.21 5.65 6.57
N ALA A 279 -3.13 4.93 5.92
CA ALA A 279 -3.07 4.66 4.49
C ALA A 279 -3.21 5.95 3.65
N TRP A 280 -4.17 6.83 3.99
CA TRP A 280 -4.32 8.12 3.33
C TRP A 280 -3.11 9.03 3.58
N VAL A 281 -2.62 9.07 4.83
CA VAL A 281 -1.45 9.88 5.22
C VAL A 281 -0.21 9.42 4.47
N ALA A 282 0.02 8.09 4.39
CA ALA A 282 1.13 7.54 3.63
C ALA A 282 1.04 7.87 2.13
N GLY A 283 -0.17 7.81 1.56
CA GLY A 283 -0.41 8.23 0.17
C GLY A 283 -0.12 9.71 -0.04
N ALA A 284 -0.56 10.56 0.88
CA ALA A 284 -0.32 12.00 0.83
C ALA A 284 1.16 12.34 0.98
N ASP A 285 1.87 11.68 1.92
CA ASP A 285 3.30 11.88 2.15
C ASP A 285 4.13 11.42 0.95
N ALA A 286 3.89 10.21 0.44
CA ALA A 286 4.59 9.65 -0.71
C ALA A 286 4.45 10.52 -1.97
N SER A 287 3.29 11.15 -2.16
CA SER A 287 2.98 11.99 -3.33
C SER A 287 3.39 13.45 -3.20
N ALA A 288 3.67 13.93 -1.99
CA ALA A 288 3.92 15.37 -1.74
C ALA A 288 5.18 15.90 -2.43
N GLY A 289 6.14 15.04 -2.75
CA GLY A 289 7.42 15.44 -3.32
C GLY A 289 8.26 16.32 -2.38
N PRO A 290 9.49 16.72 -2.81
CA PRO A 290 10.42 17.41 -1.92
C PRO A 290 9.95 18.80 -1.47
N GLY A 291 9.18 19.50 -2.30
CA GLY A 291 8.72 20.87 -1.99
C GLY A 291 7.34 20.94 -1.34
N GLY A 292 6.62 19.83 -1.29
CA GLY A 292 5.24 19.77 -0.81
C GLY A 292 5.12 19.81 0.72
N SER A 293 4.06 20.42 1.24
CA SER A 293 3.65 20.32 2.64
C SER A 293 2.24 19.78 2.72
N LEU A 294 1.98 18.93 3.69
CA LEU A 294 0.64 18.41 3.98
C LEU A 294 -0.15 19.32 4.92
N THR A 295 0.48 20.35 5.53
CA THR A 295 -0.25 21.32 6.37
C THR A 295 -1.40 21.92 5.59
N TYR A 296 -2.60 21.83 6.14
CA TYR A 296 -3.87 22.24 5.55
C TYR A 296 -4.29 21.49 4.28
N LYS A 297 -3.63 20.39 3.93
CA LYS A 297 -4.10 19.51 2.86
C LYS A 297 -5.46 18.91 3.24
N THR A 298 -6.44 19.09 2.38
CA THR A 298 -7.79 18.55 2.57
C THR A 298 -7.78 17.02 2.45
N TYR A 299 -8.51 16.36 3.34
CA TYR A 299 -8.80 14.93 3.22
C TYR A 299 -10.04 14.76 2.34
N GLU A 300 -9.83 14.38 1.09
CA GLU A 300 -10.91 14.24 0.11
C GLU A 300 -11.91 13.15 0.52
N GLY A 301 -13.20 13.50 0.51
CA GLY A 301 -14.30 12.61 0.90
C GLY A 301 -14.56 12.55 2.41
N ALA A 302 -13.73 13.19 3.25
CA ALA A 302 -13.99 13.25 4.68
C ALA A 302 -15.12 14.25 5.00
N THR A 303 -16.05 13.84 5.85
CA THR A 303 -17.24 14.63 6.24
C THR A 303 -17.20 15.11 7.68
N SER A 304 -16.48 14.43 8.56
CA SER A 304 -16.29 14.82 9.96
C SER A 304 -15.03 14.18 10.53
N ILE A 305 -14.65 14.57 11.75
CA ILE A 305 -13.49 14.06 12.47
C ILE A 305 -13.96 13.10 13.57
N VAL A 306 -13.22 12.03 13.74
CA VAL A 306 -13.32 11.15 14.91
C VAL A 306 -12.31 11.64 15.95
N SER A 307 -12.78 11.99 17.16
CA SER A 307 -11.94 12.54 18.23
C SER A 307 -11.31 13.90 17.87
N GLU A 308 -12.17 14.90 17.61
CA GLU A 308 -11.74 16.28 17.36
C GLU A 308 -11.05 16.87 18.59
N LYS A 309 -9.95 17.60 18.38
CA LYS A 309 -9.15 18.23 19.43
C LYS A 309 -9.52 19.74 19.52
N ASN A 310 -9.72 20.23 20.73
CA ASN A 310 -9.83 21.67 20.98
C ASN A 310 -8.46 22.36 20.84
N HIS A 311 -8.42 23.69 20.95
CA HIS A 311 -7.17 24.45 20.76
C HIS A 311 -6.04 24.03 21.73
N ALA A 312 -6.34 23.83 23.01
CA ALA A 312 -5.32 23.44 24.00
C ALA A 312 -4.81 22.03 23.74
N GLU A 313 -5.70 21.09 23.38
CA GLU A 313 -5.35 19.72 22.98
C GLU A 313 -4.52 19.70 21.70
N SER A 314 -4.85 20.56 20.71
CA SER A 314 -4.11 20.69 19.47
C SER A 314 -2.69 21.18 19.70
N VAL A 315 -2.48 22.20 20.55
CA VAL A 315 -1.14 22.67 20.94
C VAL A 315 -0.36 21.56 21.65
N ALA A 316 -0.99 20.85 22.59
CA ALA A 316 -0.36 19.76 23.30
C ALA A 316 0.02 18.60 22.35
N ALA A 317 -0.83 18.26 21.39
CA ALA A 317 -0.61 17.24 20.39
C ALA A 317 0.58 17.58 19.47
N ILE A 318 0.64 18.82 18.97
CA ILE A 318 1.77 19.29 18.15
C ILE A 318 3.08 19.17 18.92
N ASN A 319 3.12 19.57 20.19
CA ASN A 319 4.31 19.48 21.03
C ASN A 319 4.75 18.03 21.31
N LYS A 320 3.83 17.05 21.15
CA LYS A 320 4.12 15.62 21.24
C LYS A 320 4.46 14.96 19.90
N GLY A 321 4.58 15.74 18.82
CA GLY A 321 4.86 15.20 17.50
C GLY A 321 3.69 14.39 16.91
N GLU A 322 2.45 14.74 17.28
CA GLU A 322 1.25 14.07 16.78
C GLU A 322 0.78 14.69 15.47
N PHE A 323 0.55 13.85 14.47
CA PHE A 323 -0.09 14.21 13.22
C PHE A 323 -1.60 13.94 13.35
N PHE A 324 -2.43 14.95 13.09
CA PHE A 324 -3.87 14.83 13.24
C PHE A 324 -4.64 15.71 12.25
N PHE A 325 -5.92 15.42 12.14
CA PHE A 325 -6.86 16.17 11.28
C PHE A 325 -7.66 17.16 12.11
N SER A 326 -7.97 18.31 11.52
CA SER A 326 -8.82 19.37 12.08
C SER A 326 -9.89 19.80 11.09
N ALA A 327 -11.01 20.33 11.59
CA ALA A 327 -12.03 20.93 10.75
C ALA A 327 -11.75 22.42 10.52
N SER A 328 -11.91 22.89 9.29
CA SER A 328 -11.94 24.32 8.99
C SER A 328 -13.31 24.90 9.28
N GLU A 329 -13.40 26.24 9.44
CA GLU A 329 -14.69 26.93 9.57
C GLU A 329 -15.67 26.64 8.42
N GLY A 330 -15.16 26.33 7.23
CA GLY A 330 -15.94 25.91 6.06
C GLY A 330 -16.36 24.44 6.04
N GLY A 331 -16.07 23.68 7.12
CA GLY A 331 -16.43 22.26 7.25
C GLY A 331 -15.49 21.29 6.51
N ASN A 332 -14.45 21.78 5.83
CA ASN A 332 -13.47 20.91 5.20
C ASN A 332 -12.53 20.29 6.25
N ILE A 333 -12.35 18.99 6.17
CA ILE A 333 -11.40 18.27 7.01
C ILE A 333 -10.02 18.35 6.38
N LYS A 334 -9.04 18.74 7.16
CA LYS A 334 -7.67 19.00 6.71
C LYS A 334 -6.64 18.48 7.71
N VAL A 335 -5.42 18.30 7.25
CA VAL A 335 -4.24 18.07 8.12
C VAL A 335 -3.97 19.35 8.90
N GLU A 336 -3.83 19.25 10.22
CA GLU A 336 -3.52 20.42 11.04
C GLU A 336 -2.08 20.87 10.83
N TYR A 337 -1.12 19.96 10.98
CA TYR A 337 0.29 20.29 10.82
C TYR A 337 1.10 19.09 10.28
N ASP A 338 1.98 19.36 9.32
CA ASP A 338 2.80 18.35 8.64
C ASP A 338 4.11 18.07 9.40
N ILE A 339 3.99 17.33 10.49
CA ILE A 339 5.09 16.99 11.40
C ILE A 339 5.23 15.47 11.57
N ASN A 340 6.43 15.05 11.97
CA ASN A 340 6.72 13.68 12.38
C ASN A 340 6.78 13.54 13.91
N SER A 341 7.11 12.35 14.39
CA SER A 341 7.11 12.04 15.83
C SER A 341 8.33 12.50 16.59
N LEU A 342 9.31 13.18 15.96
CA LEU A 342 10.51 13.68 16.62
C LEU A 342 10.17 14.85 17.55
N THR A 343 10.48 14.71 18.84
CA THR A 343 10.25 15.71 19.88
C THR A 343 11.48 15.99 20.74
N ASP A 344 12.46 15.09 20.72
CA ASP A 344 13.73 15.29 21.42
C ASP A 344 14.77 15.89 20.46
N PHE A 345 14.97 17.19 20.58
CA PHE A 345 15.88 17.96 19.73
C PHE A 345 17.26 18.05 20.37
N SER A 346 18.15 17.13 20.00
CA SER A 346 19.55 17.12 20.42
C SER A 346 20.46 17.23 19.20
N ALA A 347 21.60 17.90 19.36
CA ALA A 347 22.54 18.06 18.25
C ALA A 347 22.96 16.70 17.65
N PRO A 348 22.97 16.54 16.32
CA PRO A 348 22.86 17.60 15.30
C PRO A 348 21.41 17.88 14.81
N LYS A 349 20.38 17.29 15.41
CA LYS A 349 18.96 17.40 14.99
C LYS A 349 18.26 18.50 15.79
N ASP A 350 17.89 19.58 15.12
CA ASP A 350 17.10 20.66 15.69
C ASP A 350 15.59 20.52 15.35
N GLU A 351 14.78 21.48 15.76
CA GLU A 351 13.32 21.47 15.52
C GLU A 351 12.96 21.36 14.02
N THR A 352 13.84 21.72 13.09
CA THR A 352 13.55 21.63 11.65
C THR A 352 13.38 20.18 11.19
N TYR A 353 14.02 19.22 11.87
CA TYR A 353 13.87 17.80 11.59
C TYR A 353 12.49 17.24 11.95
N SER A 354 11.70 17.94 12.78
CA SER A 354 10.31 17.55 13.06
C SER A 354 9.36 17.82 11.89
N LYS A 355 9.79 18.56 10.86
CA LYS A 355 8.95 18.95 9.72
C LYS A 355 9.07 17.93 8.58
N ASN A 356 8.00 17.23 8.25
CA ASN A 356 8.02 16.23 7.17
C ASN A 356 8.45 16.81 5.82
N ARG A 357 8.08 18.07 5.52
CA ARG A 357 8.55 18.75 4.32
C ARG A 357 10.08 18.83 4.24
N VAL A 358 10.75 19.11 5.36
CA VAL A 358 12.23 19.16 5.43
C VAL A 358 12.79 17.76 5.23
N MET A 359 12.20 16.75 5.87
CA MET A 359 12.65 15.36 5.72
C MET A 359 12.48 14.87 4.29
N ARG A 360 11.38 15.23 3.59
CA ARG A 360 11.20 14.89 2.17
C ARG A 360 12.31 15.49 1.28
N VAL A 361 12.76 16.72 1.57
CA VAL A 361 13.90 17.31 0.85
C VAL A 361 15.16 16.49 1.11
N PHE A 362 15.48 16.18 2.37
CA PHE A 362 16.67 15.40 2.71
C PHE A 362 16.61 13.98 2.11
N ASN A 363 15.47 13.32 2.18
CA ASN A 363 15.27 11.99 1.59
C ASN A 363 15.46 11.99 0.06
N SER A 364 14.90 12.99 -0.61
CA SER A 364 15.04 13.13 -2.07
C SER A 364 16.50 13.39 -2.45
N PHE A 365 17.18 14.24 -1.71
CA PHE A 365 18.59 14.55 -1.95
C PHE A 365 19.48 13.33 -1.67
N GLY A 366 19.27 12.65 -0.54
CA GLY A 366 20.00 11.43 -0.19
C GLY A 366 19.80 10.32 -1.24
N ASN A 367 18.56 10.04 -1.63
CA ASN A 367 18.25 9.05 -2.66
C ASN A 367 18.84 9.42 -4.03
N LEU A 368 18.87 10.73 -4.39
CA LEU A 368 19.51 11.21 -5.62
C LEU A 368 21.01 10.97 -5.60
N ILE A 369 21.69 11.31 -4.49
CA ILE A 369 23.12 11.06 -4.32
C ILE A 369 23.41 9.57 -4.46
N MET A 370 22.69 8.72 -3.73
CA MET A 370 22.87 7.26 -3.80
C MET A 370 22.69 6.73 -5.23
N SER A 371 21.69 7.21 -5.96
CA SER A 371 21.47 6.81 -7.35
C SER A 371 22.54 7.33 -8.32
N ALA A 372 23.07 8.53 -8.06
CA ALA A 372 24.11 9.14 -8.89
C ALA A 372 25.47 8.46 -8.71
N PHE A 373 25.74 7.99 -7.49
CA PHE A 373 27.01 7.35 -7.12
C PHE A 373 26.91 5.81 -7.07
N ALA A 374 25.86 5.21 -7.65
CA ALA A 374 25.75 3.76 -7.76
C ALA A 374 27.00 3.14 -8.42
N PRO A 375 27.51 1.99 -7.93
CA PRO A 375 28.80 1.41 -8.33
C PRO A 375 29.03 1.28 -9.83
N ASN A 376 27.97 1.03 -10.60
CA ASN A 376 28.05 0.86 -12.06
C ASN A 376 28.43 2.12 -12.84
N LYS A 377 28.44 3.31 -12.20
CA LYS A 377 28.91 4.54 -12.84
C LYS A 377 30.40 4.83 -12.58
N PHE A 378 30.99 4.20 -11.56
CA PHE A 378 32.42 4.35 -11.24
C PHE A 378 33.31 3.34 -11.96
N ASP A 379 32.82 2.13 -12.24
CA ASP A 379 33.62 1.08 -12.88
C ASP A 379 33.90 1.37 -14.37
N ASN A 380 33.08 2.14 -15.04
CA ASN A 380 33.31 2.50 -16.46
C ASN A 380 34.36 3.61 -16.67
N ASN A 381 34.87 4.21 -15.62
CA ASN A 381 35.90 5.28 -15.76
C ASN A 381 37.31 4.83 -15.38
N ARG A 382 37.55 3.55 -15.12
CA ARG A 382 38.89 2.98 -14.83
C ARG A 382 39.57 2.31 -16.03
N SER A 383 38.95 2.29 -17.20
CA SER A 383 39.54 1.78 -18.44
C SER A 383 39.77 2.92 -19.44
N GLY A 384 40.60 3.88 -19.06
CA GLY A 384 41.09 4.95 -19.90
C GLY A 384 42.49 5.32 -19.48
#